data_764868cca0ab506b5d1ceeea17350770
#
_entry.id   764868cca0ab506b5d1ceeea17350770
#
_cell.length_a   1.000
_cell.length_b   1.000
_cell.length_c   1.000
_cell.angle_alpha   90.00
_cell.angle_beta   90.00
_cell.angle_gamma   90.00
#
_symmetry.space_group_name_H-M   'P 1'
#
loop_
_entity.id
_entity.type
_entity.pdbx_description
1 polymer ?
#
loop_
_entity_poly.entity_id
_entity_poly.type
_entity_poly.pdbx_seq_one_letter_code
_entity_poly.pdbx_strand_id
1 'polypeptide(L)'
;TPVWRAARSLAEAVAEVFDVALPPADLHTLHTILATRSSVAEETVGSISAQALEITREALREVSDRYLLDLYDEAGVIGLALHVQNLIARTLAGRSLDTPLGPDFRNLHPLIHELALLFSREIERRAAIEVGAGEVDFLAFHLGNQVQRQMNQGPPVTITCVTPRYSDVHLQLAQRLSEAVQGRAVVRDVVTSPTHDWSTLTSDL
;
A
#
# COMPACT_ATOMS: atom_id res chain seq x y z
N THR A 1 2.26 -26.53 11.65
CA THR A 1 1.48 -25.65 12.53
C THR A 1 -0.01 -25.75 12.19
N PRO A 2 -0.95 -25.44 13.10
CA PRO A 2 -2.38 -25.45 12.82
C PRO A 2 -2.75 -24.51 11.66
N VAL A 3 -2.09 -23.39 11.53
CA VAL A 3 -2.29 -22.42 10.45
C VAL A 3 -1.93 -23.00 9.08
N TRP A 4 -0.87 -23.80 8.97
CA TRP A 4 -0.53 -24.50 7.72
C TRP A 4 -1.60 -25.51 7.31
N ARG A 5 -2.22 -26.20 8.27
CA ARG A 5 -3.32 -27.09 7.97
C ARG A 5 -4.54 -26.33 7.46
N ALA A 6 -4.87 -25.21 8.10
CA ALA A 6 -5.98 -24.33 7.65
C ALA A 6 -5.71 -23.76 6.24
N ALA A 7 -4.50 -23.28 5.95
CA ALA A 7 -4.14 -22.79 4.63
C ALA A 7 -4.29 -23.86 3.55
N ARG A 8 -3.82 -25.07 3.82
CA ARG A 8 -3.94 -26.20 2.89
C ARG A 8 -5.38 -26.62 2.68
N SER A 9 -6.16 -26.74 3.76
CA SER A 9 -7.57 -27.10 3.67
C SER A 9 -8.38 -26.07 2.87
N LEU A 10 -8.08 -24.78 3.03
CA LEU A 10 -8.71 -23.72 2.25
C LEU A 10 -8.27 -23.78 0.78
N ALA A 11 -7.01 -24.06 0.50
CA ALA A 11 -6.51 -24.22 -0.87
C ALA A 11 -7.15 -25.44 -1.57
N GLU A 12 -7.34 -26.55 -0.86
CA GLU A 12 -8.04 -27.73 -1.34
C GLU A 12 -9.52 -27.42 -1.64
N ALA A 13 -10.20 -26.69 -0.77
CA ALA A 13 -11.58 -26.26 -0.98
C ALA A 13 -11.72 -25.32 -2.18
N VAL A 14 -10.78 -24.39 -2.36
CA VAL A 14 -10.73 -23.50 -3.56
C VAL A 14 -10.51 -24.32 -4.84
N ALA A 15 -9.60 -25.29 -4.79
CA ALA A 15 -9.35 -26.18 -5.93
C ALA A 15 -10.57 -27.00 -6.31
N GLU A 16 -11.31 -27.50 -5.33
CA GLU A 16 -12.53 -28.30 -5.55
C GLU A 16 -13.67 -27.46 -6.12
N VAL A 17 -13.86 -26.23 -5.63
CA VAL A 17 -15.00 -25.37 -6.06
C VAL A 17 -14.74 -24.68 -7.40
N PHE A 18 -13.50 -24.27 -7.67
CA PHE A 18 -13.15 -23.45 -8.84
C PHE A 18 -12.33 -24.20 -9.89
N ASP A 19 -12.01 -25.47 -9.67
CA ASP A 19 -11.14 -26.29 -10.53
C ASP A 19 -9.78 -25.62 -10.80
N VAL A 20 -9.23 -24.94 -9.80
CA VAL A 20 -7.97 -24.18 -9.87
C VAL A 20 -7.05 -24.60 -8.75
N ALA A 21 -5.93 -25.26 -9.08
CA ALA A 21 -4.89 -25.55 -8.10
C ALA A 21 -4.09 -24.29 -7.77
N LEU A 22 -4.01 -23.93 -6.48
CA LEU A 22 -3.18 -22.81 -6.03
C LEU A 22 -1.70 -23.15 -6.15
N PRO A 23 -0.89 -22.30 -6.83
CA PRO A 23 0.56 -22.45 -6.87
C PRO A 23 1.17 -22.45 -5.46
N PRO A 24 2.34 -23.07 -5.24
CA PRO A 24 3.01 -23.09 -3.93
C PRO A 24 3.26 -21.70 -3.35
N ALA A 25 3.54 -20.71 -4.20
CA ALA A 25 3.72 -19.30 -3.78
C ALA A 25 2.43 -18.72 -3.19
N ASP A 26 1.28 -18.99 -3.82
CA ASP A 26 -0.02 -18.51 -3.36
C ASP A 26 -0.47 -19.24 -2.08
N LEU A 27 -0.14 -20.53 -1.95
CA LEU A 27 -0.36 -21.26 -0.71
C LEU A 27 0.46 -20.68 0.44
N HIS A 28 1.69 -20.23 0.17
CA HIS A 28 2.52 -19.57 1.17
C HIS A 28 1.94 -18.20 1.56
N THR A 29 1.48 -17.44 0.60
CA THR A 29 0.77 -16.16 0.81
C THR A 29 -0.49 -16.37 1.66
N LEU A 30 -1.29 -17.39 1.32
CA LEU A 30 -2.49 -17.76 2.09
C LEU A 30 -2.14 -18.15 3.53
N HIS A 31 -1.08 -18.96 3.71
CA HIS A 31 -0.59 -19.29 5.04
C HIS A 31 -0.21 -18.03 5.84
N THR A 32 0.51 -17.10 5.21
CA THR A 32 0.91 -15.84 5.84
C THR A 32 -0.28 -14.99 6.25
N ILE A 33 -1.28 -14.84 5.37
CA ILE A 33 -2.52 -14.12 5.68
C ILE A 33 -3.25 -14.77 6.86
N LEU A 34 -3.36 -16.08 6.86
CA LEU A 34 -4.02 -16.80 7.96
C LEU A 34 -3.21 -16.74 9.26
N ALA A 35 -1.88 -16.85 9.20
CA ALA A 35 -1.00 -16.73 10.37
C ALA A 35 -1.12 -15.36 11.02
N THR A 36 -1.12 -14.31 10.23
CA THR A 36 -1.27 -12.93 10.72
C THR A 36 -2.66 -12.66 11.30
N ARG A 37 -3.71 -13.23 10.70
CA ARG A 37 -5.08 -13.13 11.25
C ARG A 37 -5.30 -14.01 12.47
N SER A 38 -4.72 -15.20 12.52
CA SER A 38 -4.84 -16.11 13.67
C SER A 38 -4.09 -15.61 14.89
N SER A 39 -2.90 -14.98 14.72
CA SER A 39 -2.20 -14.33 15.84
C SER A 39 -2.98 -13.15 16.40
N VAL A 40 -3.76 -12.47 15.54
CA VAL A 40 -4.70 -11.41 15.94
C VAL A 40 -5.89 -11.97 16.72
N ALA A 41 -6.43 -13.13 16.31
CA ALA A 41 -7.60 -13.73 16.96
C ALA A 41 -7.30 -14.34 18.33
N GLU A 42 -6.07 -14.79 18.59
CA GLU A 42 -5.67 -15.36 19.89
C GLU A 42 -5.30 -14.28 20.92
N GLU A 43 -4.86 -13.08 20.48
CA GLU A 43 -4.37 -12.04 21.38
C GLU A 43 -5.34 -10.87 21.58
N THR A 44 -6.38 -10.71 20.74
CA THR A 44 -7.18 -9.48 20.84
C THR A 44 -8.64 -9.64 20.44
N VAL A 45 -9.47 -10.11 21.33
CA VAL A 45 -10.86 -9.63 21.50
C VAL A 45 -10.83 -8.38 22.41
N GLY A 46 -9.79 -7.55 22.27
CA GLY A 46 -9.60 -6.31 23.02
C GLY A 46 -9.75 -5.09 22.12
N SER A 47 -10.30 -4.03 22.67
CA SER A 47 -10.39 -2.73 22.01
C SER A 47 -8.99 -2.24 21.59
N ILE A 48 -8.87 -1.64 20.40
CA ILE A 48 -7.64 -0.98 19.96
C ILE A 48 -7.30 0.10 20.99
N SER A 49 -6.05 0.12 21.45
CA SER A 49 -5.60 1.12 22.43
C SER A 49 -5.59 2.51 21.78
N ALA A 50 -5.94 3.53 22.57
CA ALA A 50 -5.86 4.91 22.10
C ALA A 50 -4.44 5.28 21.64
N GLN A 51 -3.43 4.74 22.30
CA GLN A 51 -2.02 4.93 21.94
C GLN A 51 -1.70 4.35 20.54
N ALA A 52 -2.09 3.10 20.23
CA ALA A 52 -1.85 2.50 18.92
C ALA A 52 -2.58 3.26 17.81
N LEU A 53 -3.80 3.73 18.09
CA LEU A 53 -4.57 4.52 17.14
C LEU A 53 -3.90 5.87 16.87
N GLU A 54 -3.41 6.55 17.90
CA GLU A 54 -2.70 7.81 17.75
C GLU A 54 -1.38 7.65 16.99
N ILE A 55 -0.56 6.66 17.36
CA ILE A 55 0.70 6.36 16.66
C ILE A 55 0.43 6.11 15.17
N THR A 56 -0.60 5.33 14.87
CA THR A 56 -0.97 5.00 13.48
C THR A 56 -1.40 6.23 12.69
N ARG A 57 -2.24 7.09 13.28
CA ARG A 57 -2.71 8.33 12.64
C ARG A 57 -1.56 9.27 12.32
N GLU A 58 -0.67 9.46 13.28
CA GLU A 58 0.48 10.35 13.09
C GLU A 58 1.49 9.79 12.08
N ALA A 59 1.74 8.47 12.10
CA ALA A 59 2.59 7.83 11.12
C ALA A 59 1.99 7.90 9.70
N LEU A 60 0.68 7.70 9.55
CA LEU A 60 0.00 7.88 8.28
C LEU A 60 0.05 9.33 7.79
N ARG A 61 -0.11 10.31 8.72
CA ARG A 61 -0.01 11.72 8.36
C ARG A 61 1.38 12.06 7.81
N GLU A 62 2.43 11.64 8.49
CA GLU A 62 3.81 11.87 8.03
C GLU A 62 4.05 11.27 6.63
N VAL A 63 3.56 10.04 6.39
CA VAL A 63 3.66 9.39 5.07
C VAL A 63 2.84 10.15 4.03
N SER A 64 1.60 10.54 4.36
CA SER A 64 0.70 11.25 3.45
C SER A 64 1.27 12.60 3.04
N ASP A 65 1.75 13.39 4.01
CA ASP A 65 2.30 14.72 3.76
C ASP A 65 3.58 14.65 2.91
N ARG A 66 4.44 13.67 3.19
CA ARG A 66 5.72 13.54 2.49
C ARG A 66 5.59 13.07 1.06
N TYR A 67 4.61 12.22 0.76
CA TYR A 67 4.41 11.63 -0.57
C TYR A 67 3.20 12.18 -1.30
N LEU A 68 2.50 13.15 -0.71
CA LEU A 68 1.28 13.76 -1.25
C LEU A 68 0.22 12.69 -1.58
N LEU A 69 0.10 11.69 -0.70
CA LEU A 69 -0.88 10.61 -0.81
C LEU A 69 -1.99 10.86 0.21
N ASP A 70 -3.25 10.68 -0.20
CA ASP A 70 -4.35 10.66 0.75
C ASP A 70 -4.54 9.23 1.29
N LEU A 71 -3.82 8.86 2.34
CA LEU A 71 -3.91 7.54 2.97
C LEU A 71 -4.94 7.50 4.12
N TYR A 72 -5.76 8.54 4.25
CA TYR A 72 -6.66 8.71 5.39
C TYR A 72 -8.05 8.13 5.11
N ASP A 73 -8.19 6.81 5.27
CA ASP A 73 -9.47 6.11 5.32
C ASP A 73 -9.68 5.55 6.74
N GLU A 74 -10.77 5.92 7.41
CA GLU A 74 -11.04 5.55 8.80
C GLU A 74 -11.02 4.04 9.01
N ALA A 75 -11.59 3.26 8.10
CA ALA A 75 -11.56 1.80 8.17
C ALA A 75 -10.13 1.24 8.01
N GLY A 76 -9.34 1.84 7.13
CA GLY A 76 -7.93 1.51 6.94
C GLY A 76 -7.08 1.88 8.15
N VAL A 77 -7.33 3.03 8.76
CA VAL A 77 -6.65 3.48 10.00
C VAL A 77 -6.92 2.48 11.13
N ILE A 78 -8.18 2.08 11.35
CA ILE A 78 -8.54 1.11 12.38
C ILE A 78 -7.86 -0.24 12.15
N GLY A 79 -7.91 -0.75 10.92
CA GLY A 79 -7.25 -1.99 10.55
C GLY A 79 -5.73 -1.94 10.79
N LEU A 80 -5.09 -0.86 10.37
CA LEU A 80 -3.65 -0.68 10.52
C LEU A 80 -3.26 -0.45 12.00
N ALA A 81 -4.07 0.24 12.79
CA ALA A 81 -3.83 0.46 14.22
C ALA A 81 -3.82 -0.86 15.01
N LEU A 82 -4.67 -1.82 14.62
CA LEU A 82 -4.63 -3.16 15.21
C LEU A 82 -3.30 -3.86 14.91
N HIS A 83 -2.78 -3.72 13.69
CA HIS A 83 -1.48 -4.28 13.32
C HIS A 83 -0.33 -3.60 14.07
N VAL A 84 -0.37 -2.27 14.22
CA VAL A 84 0.61 -1.51 15.00
C VAL A 84 0.58 -1.94 16.48
N GLN A 85 -0.60 -2.10 17.07
CA GLN A 85 -0.73 -2.61 18.44
C GLN A 85 -0.06 -3.97 18.61
N ASN A 86 -0.35 -4.90 17.70
CA ASN A 86 0.21 -6.25 17.75
C ASN A 86 1.71 -6.25 17.48
N LEU A 87 2.20 -5.40 16.57
CA LEU A 87 3.63 -5.20 16.32
C LEU A 87 4.33 -4.74 17.61
N ILE A 88 3.83 -3.71 18.27
CA ILE A 88 4.38 -3.19 19.53
C ILE A 88 4.41 -4.31 20.58
N ALA A 89 3.31 -5.03 20.76
CA ALA A 89 3.21 -6.12 21.73
C ALA A 89 4.21 -7.25 21.43
N ARG A 90 4.37 -7.66 20.16
CA ARG A 90 5.35 -8.68 19.76
C ARG A 90 6.77 -8.23 20.01
N THR A 91 7.10 -7.00 19.61
CA THR A 91 8.46 -6.46 19.81
C THR A 91 8.83 -6.37 21.28
N LEU A 92 7.93 -5.87 22.12
CA LEU A 92 8.16 -5.82 23.58
C LEU A 92 8.29 -7.21 24.22
N ALA A 93 7.66 -8.24 23.62
CA ALA A 93 7.80 -9.63 24.05
C ALA A 93 9.05 -10.32 23.46
N GLY A 94 9.92 -9.61 22.73
CA GLY A 94 11.10 -10.16 22.07
C GLY A 94 10.79 -11.13 20.94
N ARG A 95 9.58 -11.02 20.35
CA ARG A 95 9.13 -11.83 19.20
C ARG A 95 9.22 -11.00 17.93
N SER A 96 9.58 -11.62 16.83
CA SER A 96 9.59 -11.00 15.49
C SER A 96 8.77 -11.84 14.52
N LEU A 97 8.27 -11.21 13.46
CA LEU A 97 7.72 -11.93 12.32
C LEU A 97 8.85 -12.34 11.38
N ASP A 98 8.77 -13.57 10.89
CA ASP A 98 9.56 -13.96 9.73
C ASP A 98 9.05 -13.20 8.51
N THR A 99 9.94 -12.81 7.61
CA THR A 99 9.62 -12.03 6.41
C THR A 99 8.59 -12.75 5.55
N PRO A 100 7.34 -12.25 5.46
CA PRO A 100 6.30 -12.91 4.68
C PRO A 100 6.46 -12.69 3.18
N LEU A 101 7.16 -11.62 2.80
CA LEU A 101 7.34 -11.21 1.42
C LEU A 101 8.71 -11.67 0.94
N GLY A 102 8.74 -12.27 -0.26
CA GLY A 102 10.00 -12.69 -0.88
C GLY A 102 10.92 -11.50 -1.20
N PRO A 103 12.22 -11.75 -1.45
CA PRO A 103 13.21 -10.71 -1.73
C PRO A 103 12.83 -9.85 -2.96
N ASP A 104 12.02 -10.37 -3.86
CA ASP A 104 11.58 -9.67 -5.07
C ASP A 104 10.54 -8.58 -4.80
N PHE A 105 9.81 -8.64 -3.68
CA PHE A 105 8.77 -7.65 -3.37
C PHE A 105 9.33 -6.22 -3.31
N ARG A 106 10.48 -6.03 -2.67
CA ARG A 106 11.14 -4.72 -2.55
C ARG A 106 11.56 -4.15 -3.91
N ASN A 107 11.97 -5.02 -4.81
CA ASN A 107 12.36 -4.64 -6.17
C ASN A 107 11.15 -4.32 -7.05
N LEU A 108 10.05 -5.06 -6.88
CA LEU A 108 8.81 -4.87 -7.64
C LEU A 108 7.98 -3.69 -7.14
N HIS A 109 8.05 -3.38 -5.84
CA HIS A 109 7.26 -2.34 -5.19
C HIS A 109 8.12 -1.39 -4.34
N PRO A 110 9.14 -0.72 -4.92
CA PRO A 110 10.09 0.08 -4.15
C PRO A 110 9.42 1.23 -3.40
N LEU A 111 8.42 1.90 -4.00
CA LEU A 111 7.67 2.96 -3.33
C LEU A 111 6.94 2.44 -2.10
N ILE A 112 6.23 1.33 -2.20
CA ILE A 112 5.47 0.77 -1.07
C ILE A 112 6.41 0.38 0.08
N HIS A 113 7.58 -0.18 -0.24
CA HIS A 113 8.59 -0.49 0.76
C HIS A 113 9.14 0.78 1.44
N GLU A 114 9.35 1.85 0.69
CA GLU A 114 9.80 3.13 1.22
C GLU A 114 8.77 3.78 2.13
N LEU A 115 7.48 3.74 1.76
CA LEU A 115 6.37 4.17 2.63
C LEU A 115 6.36 3.39 3.95
N ALA A 116 6.57 2.08 3.89
CA ALA A 116 6.62 1.23 5.08
C ALA A 116 7.82 1.53 5.98
N LEU A 117 8.97 1.84 5.40
CA LEU A 117 10.15 2.28 6.15
C LEU A 117 9.92 3.62 6.86
N LEU A 118 9.26 4.57 6.20
CA LEU A 118 8.91 5.84 6.85
C LEU A 118 7.91 5.64 7.97
N PHE A 119 6.88 4.85 7.71
CA PHE A 119 5.85 4.51 8.69
C PHE A 119 6.44 3.78 9.91
N SER A 120 7.35 2.82 9.71
CA SER A 120 8.01 2.08 10.79
C SER A 120 8.87 2.98 11.67
N ARG A 121 9.59 3.94 11.09
CA ARG A 121 10.38 4.92 11.85
C ARG A 121 9.52 5.79 12.78
N GLU A 122 8.31 6.15 12.36
CA GLU A 122 7.38 6.87 13.22
C GLU A 122 6.89 6.00 14.39
N ILE A 123 6.63 4.70 14.14
CA ILE A 123 6.30 3.76 15.21
C ILE A 123 7.48 3.64 16.20
N GLU A 124 8.69 3.41 15.69
CA GLU A 124 9.91 3.32 16.53
C GLU A 124 10.09 4.52 17.43
N ARG A 125 9.96 5.71 16.83
CA ARG A 125 10.13 6.98 17.55
C ARG A 125 9.09 7.17 18.65
N ARG A 126 7.82 6.81 18.39
CA ARG A 126 6.70 7.06 19.31
C ARG A 126 6.51 5.96 20.34
N ALA A 127 6.79 4.72 19.99
CA ALA A 127 6.66 3.57 20.87
C ALA A 127 7.96 3.22 21.61
N ALA A 128 9.08 3.87 21.26
CA ALA A 128 10.43 3.60 21.78
C ALA A 128 10.83 2.11 21.63
N ILE A 129 10.58 1.53 20.46
CA ILE A 129 10.90 0.15 20.08
C ILE A 129 11.75 0.15 18.81
N GLU A 130 12.33 -1.00 18.47
CA GLU A 130 12.99 -1.25 17.19
C GLU A 130 12.11 -2.18 16.34
N VAL A 131 11.82 -1.79 15.09
CA VAL A 131 10.96 -2.54 14.17
C VAL A 131 11.82 -3.41 13.26
N GLY A 132 11.67 -4.73 13.38
CA GLY A 132 12.42 -5.69 12.56
C GLY A 132 11.98 -5.67 11.08
N ALA A 133 12.87 -6.16 10.19
CA ALA A 133 12.64 -6.17 8.74
C ALA A 133 11.36 -6.94 8.33
N GLY A 134 11.02 -8.03 9.01
CA GLY A 134 9.79 -8.78 8.75
C GLY A 134 8.51 -7.99 9.07
N GLU A 135 8.56 -7.13 10.10
CA GLU A 135 7.46 -6.22 10.44
C GLU A 135 7.33 -5.11 9.39
N VAL A 136 8.45 -4.58 8.87
CA VAL A 136 8.43 -3.59 7.76
C VAL A 136 7.80 -4.19 6.51
N ASP A 137 8.15 -5.40 6.14
CA ASP A 137 7.56 -6.09 4.99
C ASP A 137 6.05 -6.30 5.19
N PHE A 138 5.63 -6.60 6.41
CA PHE A 138 4.22 -6.74 6.76
C PHE A 138 3.46 -5.40 6.68
N LEU A 139 4.05 -4.32 7.19
CA LEU A 139 3.51 -2.96 7.04
C LEU A 139 3.42 -2.57 5.57
N ALA A 140 4.43 -2.93 4.75
CA ALA A 140 4.42 -2.68 3.31
C ALA A 140 3.22 -3.35 2.62
N PHE A 141 2.89 -4.58 2.98
CA PHE A 141 1.70 -5.26 2.45
C PHE A 141 0.40 -4.51 2.78
N HIS A 142 0.25 -4.05 4.03
CA HIS A 142 -0.95 -3.31 4.45
C HIS A 142 -1.06 -1.93 3.82
N LEU A 143 0.03 -1.18 3.78
CA LEU A 143 0.08 0.13 3.12
C LEU A 143 -0.15 0.01 1.62
N GLY A 144 0.43 -1.01 0.97
CA GLY A 144 0.19 -1.29 -0.44
C GLY A 144 -1.28 -1.54 -0.76
N ASN A 145 -1.97 -2.32 0.07
CA ASN A 145 -3.40 -2.54 -0.07
C ASN A 145 -4.22 -1.24 0.14
N GLN A 146 -3.78 -0.35 1.03
CA GLN A 146 -4.44 0.93 1.26
C GLN A 146 -4.25 1.88 0.09
N VAL A 147 -3.02 2.02 -0.42
CA VAL A 147 -2.70 2.77 -1.64
C VAL A 147 -3.51 2.24 -2.83
N GLN A 148 -3.55 0.93 -3.02
CA GLN A 148 -4.30 0.32 -4.12
C GLN A 148 -5.81 0.58 -4.02
N ARG A 149 -6.39 0.53 -2.82
CA ARG A 149 -7.81 0.87 -2.62
C ARG A 149 -8.10 2.31 -2.99
N GLN A 150 -7.26 3.24 -2.59
CA GLN A 150 -7.41 4.66 -2.93
C GLN A 150 -7.28 4.90 -4.44
N MET A 151 -6.29 4.29 -5.08
CA MET A 151 -6.14 4.38 -6.53
C MET A 151 -7.38 3.85 -7.29
N ASN A 152 -8.10 2.88 -6.70
CA ASN A 152 -9.30 2.30 -7.30
C ASN A 152 -10.59 3.08 -6.97
N GLN A 153 -10.59 3.90 -5.91
CA GLN A 153 -11.77 4.62 -5.42
C GLN A 153 -11.74 6.12 -5.76
N GLY A 154 -10.58 6.66 -6.06
CA GLY A 154 -10.41 8.05 -6.45
C GLY A 154 -10.92 8.35 -7.87
N PRO A 155 -11.27 9.61 -8.18
CA PRO A 155 -11.48 10.00 -9.56
C PRO A 155 -10.21 9.72 -10.37
N PRO A 156 -10.33 9.35 -11.65
CA PRO A 156 -9.17 9.09 -12.48
C PRO A 156 -8.25 10.31 -12.51
N VAL A 157 -6.97 10.09 -12.24
CA VAL A 157 -5.96 11.16 -12.30
C VAL A 157 -5.96 11.75 -13.72
N THR A 158 -6.05 13.06 -13.84
CA THR A 158 -5.92 13.73 -15.13
C THR A 158 -4.47 14.16 -15.34
N ILE A 159 -3.87 13.66 -16.41
CA ILE A 159 -2.54 14.08 -16.87
C ILE A 159 -2.73 15.07 -18.00
N THR A 160 -2.36 16.32 -17.77
CA THR A 160 -2.43 17.35 -18.80
C THR A 160 -1.05 17.53 -19.46
N CYS A 161 -0.97 17.22 -20.75
CA CYS A 161 0.25 17.43 -21.53
C CYS A 161 0.25 18.84 -22.11
N VAL A 162 1.22 19.65 -21.66
CA VAL A 162 1.39 21.01 -22.16
C VAL A 162 2.64 21.06 -23.01
N THR A 163 2.48 21.28 -24.31
CA THR A 163 3.59 21.31 -25.27
C THR A 163 3.51 22.52 -26.19
N PRO A 164 4.65 23.10 -26.60
CA PRO A 164 4.66 24.16 -27.62
C PRO A 164 4.19 23.61 -28.97
N ARG A 165 3.48 24.42 -29.73
CA ARG A 165 2.82 24.04 -31.01
C ARG A 165 3.81 23.98 -32.19
N TYR A 166 4.93 23.27 -32.03
CA TYR A 166 5.94 23.23 -33.11
C TYR A 166 5.93 21.95 -33.96
N SER A 167 5.22 20.91 -33.51
CA SER A 167 5.20 19.62 -34.23
C SER A 167 4.13 18.70 -33.64
N ASP A 168 3.83 17.59 -34.33
CA ASP A 168 2.87 16.56 -33.86
C ASP A 168 3.40 15.71 -32.68
N VAL A 169 4.51 16.11 -32.06
CA VAL A 169 5.11 15.42 -30.91
C VAL A 169 4.13 15.33 -29.74
N HIS A 170 3.30 16.35 -29.54
CA HIS A 170 2.27 16.36 -28.49
C HIS A 170 1.26 15.21 -28.65
N LEU A 171 0.82 14.94 -29.87
CA LEU A 171 -0.12 13.84 -30.16
C LEU A 171 0.51 12.49 -29.87
N GLN A 172 1.78 12.29 -30.30
CA GLN A 172 2.51 11.07 -30.04
C GLN A 172 2.79 10.87 -28.54
N LEU A 173 3.09 11.96 -27.80
CA LEU A 173 3.32 11.92 -26.38
C LEU A 173 2.03 11.56 -25.63
N ALA A 174 0.92 12.21 -25.94
CA ALA A 174 -0.38 11.95 -25.35
C ALA A 174 -0.83 10.49 -25.60
N GLN A 175 -0.64 10.01 -26.83
CA GLN A 175 -0.93 8.62 -27.16
C GLN A 175 -0.08 7.63 -26.36
N ARG A 176 1.24 7.80 -26.33
CA ARG A 176 2.14 6.94 -25.55
C ARG A 176 1.84 6.95 -24.07
N LEU A 177 1.52 8.13 -23.51
CA LEU A 177 1.10 8.25 -22.12
C LEU A 177 -0.22 7.51 -21.88
N SER A 178 -1.20 7.67 -22.77
CA SER A 178 -2.48 6.96 -22.66
C SER A 178 -2.31 5.43 -22.69
N GLU A 179 -1.43 4.94 -23.56
CA GLU A 179 -1.07 3.51 -23.61
C GLU A 179 -0.34 3.06 -22.33
N ALA A 180 0.59 3.86 -21.81
CA ALA A 180 1.36 3.53 -20.61
C ALA A 180 0.51 3.52 -19.32
N VAL A 181 -0.48 4.41 -19.20
CA VAL A 181 -1.32 4.49 -18.00
C VAL A 181 -2.46 3.46 -17.98
N GLN A 182 -2.71 2.77 -19.10
CA GLN A 182 -3.66 1.66 -19.20
C GLN A 182 -5.03 1.94 -18.56
N GLY A 183 -5.58 3.13 -18.77
CA GLY A 183 -6.88 3.54 -18.20
C GLY A 183 -6.86 3.97 -16.73
N ARG A 184 -5.70 3.95 -16.05
CA ARG A 184 -5.55 4.44 -14.67
C ARG A 184 -5.53 5.96 -14.55
N ALA A 185 -5.38 6.66 -15.67
CA ALA A 185 -5.43 8.12 -15.75
C ALA A 185 -6.09 8.56 -17.06
N VAL A 186 -6.63 9.76 -17.06
CA VAL A 186 -7.13 10.43 -18.29
C VAL A 186 -6.03 11.36 -18.78
N VAL A 187 -5.53 11.12 -19.98
CA VAL A 187 -4.54 11.99 -20.60
C VAL A 187 -5.27 13.06 -21.42
N ARG A 188 -5.04 14.33 -21.10
CA ARG A 188 -5.52 15.48 -21.87
C ARG A 188 -4.37 16.13 -22.63
N ASP A 189 -4.62 16.47 -23.87
CA ASP A 189 -3.68 17.22 -24.69
C ASP A 189 -4.04 18.70 -24.64
N VAL A 190 -3.09 19.52 -24.17
CA VAL A 190 -3.19 20.97 -24.17
C VAL A 190 -2.09 21.55 -25.01
N VAL A 191 -2.42 22.05 -26.17
CA VAL A 191 -1.48 22.72 -27.07
C VAL A 191 -1.39 24.20 -26.71
N THR A 192 -0.21 24.66 -26.31
CA THR A 192 0.02 26.07 -26.01
C THR A 192 0.68 26.80 -27.17
N SER A 193 0.40 28.10 -27.28
CA SER A 193 1.16 29.00 -28.13
C SER A 193 2.53 29.31 -27.47
N PRO A 194 3.62 29.52 -28.25
CA PRO A 194 4.92 29.90 -27.71
C PRO A 194 4.92 31.19 -26.88
N THR A 195 3.88 31.99 -27.01
CA THR A 195 3.69 33.27 -26.30
C THR A 195 2.73 33.17 -25.11
N HIS A 196 2.35 31.97 -24.69
CA HIS A 196 1.36 31.80 -23.63
C HIS A 196 1.96 32.09 -22.25
N ASP A 197 1.29 32.92 -21.48
CA ASP A 197 1.63 33.19 -20.09
C ASP A 197 1.20 32.00 -19.23
N TRP A 198 2.15 31.35 -18.59
CA TRP A 198 1.91 30.18 -17.73
C TRP A 198 0.94 30.47 -16.56
N SER A 199 0.80 31.74 -16.18
CA SER A 199 -0.12 32.15 -15.10
C SER A 199 -1.59 31.91 -15.45
N THR A 200 -1.95 31.80 -16.73
CA THR A 200 -3.33 31.55 -17.19
C THR A 200 -3.67 30.07 -17.25
N LEU A 201 -2.68 29.19 -17.32
CA LEU A 201 -2.89 27.73 -17.36
C LEU A 201 -3.38 27.14 -16.05
N THR A 202 -3.09 27.80 -14.92
CA THR A 202 -3.52 27.33 -13.59
C THR A 202 -4.99 27.64 -13.28
N SER A 203 -5.65 28.50 -14.07
CA SER A 203 -7.08 28.82 -13.89
C SER A 203 -8.03 27.88 -14.63
N ASP A 204 -7.52 27.07 -15.58
CA ASP A 204 -8.29 26.15 -16.42
C ASP A 204 -8.06 24.66 -16.05
N LEU A 205 -7.25 24.40 -15.02
CA LEU A 205 -6.96 23.08 -14.43
C LEU A 205 -7.75 22.85 -13.15
#